data_0a88ae9e0b46a9b72debadb3975f9824
#
_entry.id   0a88ae9e0b46a9b72debadb3975f9824
#
_cell.length_a   1.000
_cell.length_b   1.000
_cell.length_c   1.000
_cell.angle_alpha   90.00
_cell.angle_beta   90.00
_cell.angle_gamma   90.00
#
_symmetry.space_group_name_H-M   'P 1'
#
loop_
_entity.id
_entity.type
_entity.pdbx_description
1 polymer ?
#
loop_
_entity_poly.entity_id
_entity_poly.type
_entity_poly.pdbx_seq_one_letter_code
_entity_poly.pdbx_strand_id
1 'polypeptide(L)'
;MHYEIVPAAILYEFGAYGMPGRFSHWSHGKAYHQMKTEYDYGLSKIYELVVNTNPCYAFLLDSNGFIQNKLIIAHVLAHSDFFANNAYFAETNRHMLDTMPMSAERIRGYEYEYGKDAVESVIDAALAICLHLDTTATAYPRRPIYDDEGRPDPKWRPPARETVYDDVWEERKTEAAPAEARTGDSARDLLLFIARHSPDAEDWQRDVINIIREEMRYFRPQMQTKICNEGWASYWHTRILRELDLTGEESLVWMGMHGGVVQPGKRQINPYYLGYKILEDIEKRWSEDGKYPEKGREKLFEVRELEADASLLRNYLTKELCEELDLYVYVRAPHSNDLVVSEKEEWEIVRDTFAAELSSRGIPIIVIDDGDFGGMRELYMRHVRDGRDLDLDYAKRVMERIHHLWGRNVYLETSNGEKKSVLAYNAKNGHSTN
;
A
#
# COMPACT_ATOMS: atom_id res chain seq x y z
N MET A 1 -20.65 -13.82 8.00
CA MET A 1 -19.65 -14.44 7.08
C MET A 1 -20.30 -15.48 6.20
N HIS A 2 -19.85 -15.57 4.97
CA HIS A 2 -20.20 -16.62 4.02
C HIS A 2 -18.94 -17.46 3.72
N TYR A 3 -19.06 -18.78 3.75
CA TYR A 3 -17.94 -19.71 3.54
C TYR A 3 -18.18 -20.54 2.29
N GLU A 4 -17.17 -20.66 1.45
CA GLU A 4 -17.19 -21.52 0.26
C GLU A 4 -15.95 -22.40 0.24
N ILE A 5 -16.13 -23.68 -0.10
CA ILE A 5 -15.02 -24.60 -0.33
C ILE A 5 -14.74 -24.64 -1.81
N VAL A 6 -13.51 -24.31 -2.19
CA VAL A 6 -13.10 -24.18 -3.59
C VAL A 6 -11.84 -24.98 -3.90
N PRO A 7 -11.68 -25.46 -5.14
CA PRO A 7 -10.47 -26.15 -5.57
C PRO A 7 -9.28 -25.18 -5.63
N ALA A 8 -8.07 -25.73 -5.51
CA ALA A 8 -6.82 -24.96 -5.51
C ALA A 8 -6.71 -24.00 -6.70
N ALA A 9 -7.10 -24.41 -7.91
CA ALA A 9 -7.02 -23.57 -9.09
C ALA A 9 -7.79 -22.24 -8.92
N ILE A 10 -8.99 -22.31 -8.35
CA ILE A 10 -9.83 -21.12 -8.10
C ILE A 10 -9.25 -20.28 -6.98
N LEU A 11 -8.79 -20.90 -5.88
CA LEU A 11 -8.22 -20.17 -4.75
C LEU A 11 -6.95 -19.40 -5.17
N TYR A 12 -6.09 -20.03 -5.98
CA TYR A 12 -4.88 -19.37 -6.48
C TYR A 12 -5.17 -18.31 -7.55
N GLU A 13 -6.22 -18.50 -8.36
CA GLU A 13 -6.68 -17.45 -9.26
C GLU A 13 -7.13 -16.21 -8.47
N PHE A 14 -8.02 -16.37 -7.50
CA PHE A 14 -8.49 -15.28 -6.65
C PHE A 14 -7.34 -14.62 -5.89
N GLY A 15 -6.38 -15.40 -5.37
CA GLY A 15 -5.19 -14.88 -4.70
C GLY A 15 -4.30 -14.05 -5.63
N ALA A 16 -4.09 -14.51 -6.86
CA ALA A 16 -3.26 -13.82 -7.85
C ALA A 16 -3.88 -12.51 -8.36
N TYR A 17 -5.20 -12.49 -8.51
CA TYR A 17 -5.96 -11.29 -8.87
C TYR A 17 -6.25 -10.39 -7.67
N GLY A 18 -6.03 -10.88 -6.44
CA GLY A 18 -6.35 -10.19 -5.20
C GLY A 18 -7.85 -10.16 -4.87
N MET A 19 -8.73 -10.44 -5.85
CA MET A 19 -10.17 -10.52 -5.68
C MET A 19 -10.83 -11.21 -6.88
N PRO A 20 -11.94 -11.95 -6.67
CA PRO A 20 -12.75 -12.49 -7.77
C PRO A 20 -13.27 -11.41 -8.71
N GLY A 21 -13.29 -11.69 -10.00
CA GLY A 21 -13.92 -10.84 -11.02
C GLY A 21 -13.14 -9.58 -11.41
N ARG A 22 -11.91 -9.43 -10.96
CA ARG A 22 -11.03 -8.33 -11.36
C ARG A 22 -10.66 -8.43 -12.84
N PHE A 23 -10.38 -7.28 -13.48
CA PHE A 23 -9.96 -7.22 -14.89
C PHE A 23 -8.68 -8.01 -15.15
N SER A 24 -8.50 -8.46 -16.38
CA SER A 24 -7.30 -9.19 -16.80
C SER A 24 -6.14 -8.23 -17.01
N HIS A 25 -4.96 -8.58 -16.46
CA HIS A 25 -3.72 -7.87 -16.67
C HIS A 25 -2.54 -8.84 -16.61
N TRP A 26 -1.47 -8.57 -17.35
CA TRP A 26 -0.30 -9.46 -17.41
C TRP A 26 0.32 -9.72 -16.03
N SER A 27 0.32 -8.73 -15.12
CA SER A 27 0.87 -8.88 -13.78
C SER A 27 0.11 -9.89 -12.93
N HIS A 28 -1.22 -9.99 -13.10
CA HIS A 28 -2.05 -10.98 -12.42
C HIS A 28 -1.75 -12.40 -12.95
N GLY A 29 -1.61 -12.55 -14.27
CA GLY A 29 -1.21 -13.80 -14.87
C GLY A 29 0.17 -14.28 -14.41
N LYS A 30 1.13 -13.35 -14.28
CA LYS A 30 2.46 -13.64 -13.72
C LYS A 30 2.35 -14.10 -12.26
N ALA A 31 1.58 -13.41 -11.43
CA ALA A 31 1.36 -13.78 -10.03
C ALA A 31 0.70 -15.16 -9.92
N TYR A 32 -0.32 -15.45 -10.74
CA TYR A 32 -0.95 -16.76 -10.80
C TYR A 32 0.05 -17.87 -11.13
N HIS A 33 0.85 -17.67 -12.16
CA HIS A 33 1.85 -18.67 -12.57
C HIS A 33 2.87 -18.94 -11.45
N GLN A 34 3.34 -17.89 -10.78
CA GLN A 34 4.27 -18.03 -9.66
C GLN A 34 3.63 -18.81 -8.50
N MET A 35 2.47 -18.38 -8.02
CA MET A 35 1.76 -19.03 -6.92
C MET A 35 1.43 -20.49 -7.23
N LYS A 36 0.96 -20.75 -8.45
CA LYS A 36 0.63 -22.11 -8.89
C LYS A 36 1.85 -23.01 -8.93
N THR A 37 2.99 -22.49 -9.41
CA THR A 37 4.27 -23.21 -9.42
C THR A 37 4.73 -23.54 -8.00
N GLU A 38 4.69 -22.58 -7.10
CA GLU A 38 5.06 -22.79 -5.68
C GLU A 38 4.18 -23.87 -5.03
N TYR A 39 2.88 -23.87 -5.32
CA TYR A 39 1.95 -24.90 -4.84
C TYR A 39 2.28 -26.28 -5.42
N ASP A 40 2.46 -26.39 -6.74
CA ASP A 40 2.73 -27.68 -7.42
C ASP A 40 4.02 -28.32 -6.93
N TYR A 41 5.02 -27.52 -6.52
CA TYR A 41 6.26 -27.98 -5.91
C TYR A 41 6.20 -28.12 -4.40
N GLY A 42 5.05 -27.85 -3.76
CA GLY A 42 4.87 -27.94 -2.31
C GLY A 42 5.68 -26.90 -1.50
N LEU A 43 6.08 -25.80 -2.15
CA LEU A 43 6.87 -24.73 -1.52
C LEU A 43 6.00 -23.76 -0.71
N SER A 44 4.76 -23.57 -1.14
CA SER A 44 3.77 -22.75 -0.43
C SER A 44 2.38 -23.36 -0.56
N LYS A 45 1.51 -23.05 0.39
CA LYS A 45 0.08 -23.45 0.34
C LYS A 45 -0.76 -22.29 0.88
N ILE A 46 -1.74 -21.87 0.08
CA ILE A 46 -2.79 -20.95 0.53
C ILE A 46 -3.92 -21.82 1.07
N TYR A 47 -4.30 -21.61 2.32
CA TYR A 47 -5.35 -22.37 2.98
C TYR A 47 -6.73 -21.73 2.85
N GLU A 48 -6.75 -20.40 2.74
CA GLU A 48 -7.95 -19.57 2.66
C GLU A 48 -7.68 -18.24 1.93
N LEU A 49 -8.77 -17.62 1.49
CA LEU A 49 -8.79 -16.23 1.05
C LEU A 49 -10.00 -15.54 1.67
N VAL A 50 -9.80 -14.39 2.29
CA VAL A 50 -10.86 -13.59 2.90
C VAL A 50 -11.09 -12.32 2.10
N VAL A 51 -12.35 -12.02 1.79
CA VAL A 51 -12.76 -10.82 1.05
C VAL A 51 -13.61 -9.94 1.97
N ASN A 52 -13.15 -8.72 2.21
CA ASN A 52 -13.84 -7.75 3.07
C ASN A 52 -15.04 -7.14 2.35
N THR A 53 -16.16 -7.85 2.38
CA THR A 53 -17.46 -7.42 1.84
C THR A 53 -18.55 -7.55 2.89
N ASN A 54 -19.80 -7.24 2.54
CA ASN A 54 -20.95 -7.46 3.41
C ASN A 54 -22.01 -8.30 2.68
N PRO A 55 -22.16 -9.60 3.01
CA PRO A 55 -21.42 -10.37 4.01
C PRO A 55 -19.95 -10.55 3.64
N CYS A 56 -19.06 -10.70 4.63
CA CYS A 56 -17.66 -11.05 4.40
C CYS A 56 -17.58 -12.48 3.85
N TYR A 57 -16.80 -12.72 2.79
CA TYR A 57 -16.61 -14.03 2.16
C TYR A 57 -15.28 -14.65 2.58
N ALA A 58 -15.29 -15.95 2.79
CA ALA A 58 -14.09 -16.77 2.99
C ALA A 58 -14.12 -17.97 2.06
N PHE A 59 -13.09 -18.08 1.23
CA PHE A 59 -12.87 -19.22 0.33
C PHE A 59 -11.85 -20.15 0.99
N LEU A 60 -12.25 -21.40 1.24
CA LEU A 60 -11.45 -22.41 1.90
C LEU A 60 -10.98 -23.43 0.87
N LEU A 61 -9.73 -23.88 0.98
CA LEU A 61 -9.17 -24.88 0.08
C LEU A 61 -9.83 -26.25 0.33
N ASP A 62 -10.29 -26.92 -0.72
CA ASP A 62 -10.96 -28.23 -0.68
C ASP A 62 -10.09 -29.36 -0.11
N SER A 63 -8.78 -29.27 -0.27
CA SER A 63 -7.81 -30.24 0.27
C SER A 63 -7.42 -29.99 1.74
N ASN A 64 -8.04 -29.05 2.41
CA ASN A 64 -7.81 -28.84 3.85
C ASN A 64 -8.43 -29.98 4.66
N GLY A 65 -7.69 -30.47 5.64
CA GLY A 65 -8.22 -31.44 6.62
C GLY A 65 -9.24 -30.80 7.57
N PHE A 66 -10.01 -31.64 8.27
CA PHE A 66 -11.10 -31.18 9.13
C PHE A 66 -10.63 -30.21 10.23
N ILE A 67 -9.56 -30.56 10.95
CA ILE A 67 -9.01 -29.68 12.00
C ILE A 67 -8.37 -28.43 11.43
N GLN A 68 -7.82 -28.49 10.20
CA GLN A 68 -7.32 -27.31 9.48
C GLN A 68 -8.46 -26.32 9.24
N ASN A 69 -9.61 -26.81 8.75
CA ASN A 69 -10.79 -25.96 8.55
C ASN A 69 -11.33 -25.36 9.84
N LYS A 70 -11.30 -26.09 10.98
CA LYS A 70 -11.67 -25.50 12.28
C LYS A 70 -10.79 -24.29 12.61
N LEU A 71 -9.46 -24.42 12.48
CA LEU A 71 -8.51 -23.34 12.73
C LEU A 71 -8.75 -22.17 11.76
N ILE A 72 -8.88 -22.45 10.47
CA ILE A 72 -9.08 -21.45 9.43
C ILE A 72 -10.39 -20.69 9.64
N ILE A 73 -11.48 -21.37 9.96
CA ILE A 73 -12.78 -20.74 10.23
C ILE A 73 -12.65 -19.76 11.41
N ALA A 74 -11.98 -20.15 12.49
CA ALA A 74 -11.73 -19.25 13.63
C ALA A 74 -10.84 -18.07 13.23
N HIS A 75 -9.83 -18.30 12.41
CA HIS A 75 -8.89 -17.30 11.92
C HIS A 75 -9.59 -16.25 11.03
N VAL A 76 -10.33 -16.68 10.03
CA VAL A 76 -11.03 -15.77 9.10
C VAL A 76 -12.22 -15.08 9.77
N LEU A 77 -12.82 -15.68 10.81
CA LEU A 77 -13.84 -15.00 11.61
C LEU A 77 -13.24 -13.78 12.33
N ALA A 78 -12.03 -13.92 12.87
CA ALA A 78 -11.33 -12.81 13.51
C ALA A 78 -10.92 -11.73 12.49
N HIS A 79 -10.52 -12.11 11.27
CA HIS A 79 -10.33 -11.12 10.19
C HIS A 79 -11.61 -10.34 9.87
N SER A 80 -12.75 -11.05 9.79
CA SER A 80 -14.04 -10.39 9.54
C SER A 80 -14.43 -9.44 10.66
N ASP A 81 -14.18 -9.80 11.92
CA ASP A 81 -14.37 -8.91 13.07
C ASP A 81 -13.46 -7.68 12.99
N PHE A 82 -12.20 -7.87 12.64
CA PHE A 82 -11.24 -6.77 12.44
C PHE A 82 -11.71 -5.81 11.35
N PHE A 83 -12.06 -6.30 10.16
CA PHE A 83 -12.56 -5.48 9.07
C PHE A 83 -13.85 -4.72 9.42
N ALA A 84 -14.72 -5.32 10.23
CA ALA A 84 -15.98 -4.70 10.59
C ALA A 84 -15.83 -3.53 11.56
N ASN A 85 -14.77 -3.53 12.36
CA ASN A 85 -14.67 -2.65 13.52
C ASN A 85 -13.43 -1.74 13.52
N ASN A 86 -12.40 -2.00 12.73
CA ASN A 86 -11.23 -1.13 12.69
C ASN A 86 -11.52 0.13 11.87
N ALA A 87 -11.13 1.29 12.41
CA ALA A 87 -11.42 2.61 11.86
C ALA A 87 -10.86 2.81 10.43
N TYR A 88 -9.74 2.18 10.08
CA TYR A 88 -9.15 2.27 8.73
C TYR A 88 -10.03 1.65 7.64
N PHE A 89 -10.94 0.75 8.01
CA PHE A 89 -11.88 0.11 7.08
C PHE A 89 -13.24 0.82 6.98
N ALA A 90 -13.46 1.90 7.74
CA ALA A 90 -14.76 2.57 7.80
C ALA A 90 -15.26 3.04 6.42
N GLU A 91 -14.34 3.52 5.56
CA GLU A 91 -14.67 4.01 4.21
C GLU A 91 -14.43 2.98 3.10
N THR A 92 -14.12 1.73 3.45
CA THR A 92 -13.88 0.67 2.47
C THR A 92 -15.17 0.27 1.78
N ASN A 93 -15.16 0.21 0.44
CA ASN A 93 -16.30 -0.28 -0.32
C ASN A 93 -16.56 -1.77 -0.04
N ARG A 94 -17.66 -2.07 0.65
CA ARG A 94 -18.05 -3.44 1.00
C ARG A 94 -18.84 -4.17 -0.09
N HIS A 95 -19.01 -3.57 -1.27
CA HIS A 95 -19.65 -4.14 -2.45
C HIS A 95 -18.66 -4.45 -3.57
N MET A 96 -17.39 -4.70 -3.21
CA MET A 96 -16.33 -4.91 -4.21
C MET A 96 -16.55 -6.16 -5.07
N LEU A 97 -17.20 -7.21 -4.55
CA LEU A 97 -17.55 -8.40 -5.34
C LEU A 97 -18.50 -8.09 -6.51
N ASP A 98 -19.32 -7.04 -6.39
CA ASP A 98 -20.17 -6.56 -7.48
C ASP A 98 -19.43 -5.52 -8.34
N THR A 99 -18.67 -4.65 -7.71
CA THR A 99 -17.97 -3.54 -8.37
C THR A 99 -16.85 -4.02 -9.30
N MET A 100 -16.07 -5.02 -8.88
CA MET A 100 -14.93 -5.55 -9.67
C MET A 100 -15.35 -6.13 -11.03
N PRO A 101 -16.34 -7.02 -11.11
CA PRO A 101 -16.81 -7.54 -12.42
C PRO A 101 -17.37 -6.43 -13.33
N MET A 102 -18.08 -5.46 -12.77
CA MET A 102 -18.59 -4.30 -13.55
C MET A 102 -17.44 -3.45 -14.10
N SER A 103 -16.40 -3.23 -13.31
CA SER A 103 -15.18 -2.52 -13.74
C SER A 103 -14.44 -3.31 -14.83
N ALA A 104 -14.32 -4.62 -14.66
CA ALA A 104 -13.69 -5.51 -15.64
C ALA A 104 -14.45 -5.50 -16.99
N GLU A 105 -15.79 -5.42 -16.96
CA GLU A 105 -16.62 -5.32 -18.17
C GLU A 105 -16.38 -3.99 -18.89
N ARG A 106 -16.31 -2.87 -18.16
CA ARG A 106 -15.99 -1.56 -18.76
C ARG A 106 -14.61 -1.57 -19.42
N ILE A 107 -13.61 -2.12 -18.74
CA ILE A 107 -12.25 -2.23 -19.29
C ILE A 107 -12.25 -3.06 -20.57
N ARG A 108 -12.97 -4.20 -20.61
CA ARG A 108 -13.13 -5.00 -21.85
C ARG A 108 -13.81 -4.21 -22.97
N GLY A 109 -14.79 -3.38 -22.64
CA GLY A 109 -15.41 -2.45 -23.59
C GLY A 109 -14.39 -1.48 -24.20
N TYR A 110 -13.53 -0.90 -23.36
CA TYR A 110 -12.46 -0.02 -23.83
C TYR A 110 -11.40 -0.76 -24.65
N GLU A 111 -11.02 -1.98 -24.28
CA GLU A 111 -10.11 -2.81 -25.08
C GLU A 111 -10.67 -3.09 -26.48
N TYR A 112 -11.98 -3.29 -26.60
CA TYR A 112 -12.64 -3.47 -27.88
C TYR A 112 -12.69 -2.20 -28.73
N GLU A 113 -12.92 -1.05 -28.10
CA GLU A 113 -13.09 0.25 -28.79
C GLU A 113 -11.74 0.90 -29.15
N TYR A 114 -10.79 0.90 -28.21
CA TYR A 114 -9.51 1.64 -28.34
C TYR A 114 -8.30 0.71 -28.56
N GLY A 115 -8.49 -0.58 -28.46
CA GLY A 115 -7.43 -1.59 -28.59
C GLY A 115 -6.77 -1.95 -27.27
N LYS A 116 -6.40 -3.23 -27.15
CA LYS A 116 -5.88 -3.80 -25.90
C LYS A 116 -4.59 -3.11 -25.44
N ASP A 117 -3.63 -2.86 -26.36
CA ASP A 117 -2.34 -2.26 -26.02
C ASP A 117 -2.49 -0.83 -25.47
N ALA A 118 -3.44 -0.06 -25.99
CA ALA A 118 -3.71 1.29 -25.52
C ALA A 118 -4.26 1.27 -24.08
N VAL A 119 -5.23 0.40 -23.81
CA VAL A 119 -5.83 0.27 -22.47
C VAL A 119 -4.83 -0.29 -21.48
N GLU A 120 -4.07 -1.33 -21.84
CA GLU A 120 -3.03 -1.93 -20.98
C GLU A 120 -1.93 -0.91 -20.64
N SER A 121 -1.55 -0.04 -21.58
CA SER A 121 -0.58 1.04 -21.33
C SER A 121 -1.06 2.03 -20.26
N VAL A 122 -2.35 2.39 -20.25
CA VAL A 122 -2.94 3.25 -19.22
C VAL A 122 -3.02 2.52 -17.89
N ILE A 123 -3.41 1.24 -17.89
CA ILE A 123 -3.44 0.40 -16.67
C ILE A 123 -2.03 0.31 -16.07
N ASP A 124 -1.01 -0.02 -16.87
CA ASP A 124 0.38 -0.10 -16.42
C ASP A 124 0.85 1.21 -15.78
N ALA A 125 0.52 2.34 -16.41
CA ALA A 125 0.92 3.64 -15.91
C ALA A 125 0.19 4.01 -14.60
N ALA A 126 -1.10 3.71 -14.48
CA ALA A 126 -1.86 3.95 -13.26
C ALA A 126 -1.41 3.03 -12.12
N LEU A 127 -1.15 1.75 -12.40
CA LEU A 127 -0.63 0.79 -11.40
C LEU A 127 0.76 1.21 -10.88
N ALA A 128 1.60 1.85 -11.70
CA ALA A 128 2.93 2.33 -11.27
C ALA A 128 2.87 3.40 -10.16
N ILE A 129 1.75 4.10 -10.03
CA ILE A 129 1.56 5.19 -9.04
C ILE A 129 0.36 4.97 -8.10
N CYS A 130 -0.30 3.82 -8.17
CA CYS A 130 -1.55 3.56 -7.44
C CYS A 130 -1.39 3.60 -5.90
N LEU A 131 -0.17 3.48 -5.39
CA LEU A 131 0.12 3.58 -3.96
C LEU A 131 0.20 5.02 -3.43
N HIS A 132 0.28 6.02 -4.33
CA HIS A 132 0.27 7.44 -3.96
C HIS A 132 -1.17 7.95 -3.78
N LEU A 133 -1.86 7.40 -2.78
CA LEU A 133 -3.21 7.81 -2.37
C LEU A 133 -3.16 8.66 -1.13
N ASP A 134 -4.05 9.63 -1.04
CA ASP A 134 -4.31 10.34 0.21
C ASP A 134 -5.38 9.61 1.02
N THR A 135 -4.97 9.01 2.13
CA THR A 135 -5.88 8.34 3.07
C THR A 135 -6.06 9.11 4.37
N THR A 136 -5.34 10.23 4.54
CA THR A 136 -5.24 10.89 5.85
C THR A 136 -5.75 12.32 5.85
N ALA A 137 -6.17 12.88 4.71
CA ALA A 137 -6.52 14.30 4.57
C ALA A 137 -5.46 15.25 5.20
N THR A 138 -4.20 14.80 5.28
CA THR A 138 -3.13 15.60 5.83
C THR A 138 -2.79 16.69 4.83
N ALA A 139 -3.09 17.94 5.20
CA ALA A 139 -2.72 19.09 4.40
C ALA A 139 -1.20 19.23 4.34
N TYR A 140 -0.65 19.17 3.15
CA TYR A 140 0.74 19.56 2.89
C TYR A 140 0.71 21.01 2.39
N PRO A 141 1.18 21.99 3.17
CA PRO A 141 1.13 23.38 2.75
C PRO A 141 1.88 23.54 1.42
N ARG A 142 1.22 24.19 0.49
CA ARG A 142 1.81 24.51 -0.82
C ARG A 142 3.00 25.44 -0.61
N ARG A 143 4.13 25.07 -1.18
CA ARG A 143 5.27 25.96 -1.24
C ARG A 143 5.06 26.90 -2.44
N PRO A 144 5.09 28.22 -2.25
CA PRO A 144 5.00 29.13 -3.37
C PRO A 144 6.18 28.89 -4.32
N ILE A 145 5.87 28.49 -5.55
CA ILE A 145 6.84 28.38 -6.67
C ILE A 145 6.91 29.74 -7.39
N TYR A 146 5.90 30.57 -7.15
CA TYR A 146 5.75 31.91 -7.69
C TYR A 146 5.83 32.93 -6.58
N ASP A 147 6.33 34.13 -6.90
CA ASP A 147 6.25 35.29 -5.99
C ASP A 147 4.80 35.81 -5.90
N ASP A 148 4.58 36.80 -4.99
CA ASP A 148 3.26 37.40 -4.78
C ASP A 148 2.70 38.11 -6.03
N GLU A 149 3.53 38.32 -7.07
CA GLU A 149 3.14 38.91 -8.36
C GLU A 149 2.92 37.85 -9.43
N GLY A 150 2.95 36.55 -9.06
CA GLY A 150 2.72 35.43 -9.98
C GLY A 150 3.88 35.12 -10.91
N ARG A 151 5.08 35.63 -10.60
CA ARG A 151 6.32 35.33 -11.34
C ARG A 151 7.04 34.14 -10.71
N PRO A 152 7.70 33.28 -11.50
CA PRO A 152 8.52 32.18 -10.98
C PRO A 152 9.55 32.72 -9.97
N ASP A 153 9.75 32.02 -8.82
CA ASP A 153 10.76 32.38 -7.83
C ASP A 153 12.11 32.58 -8.55
N PRO A 154 12.77 33.78 -8.40
CA PRO A 154 14.04 34.06 -9.09
C PRO A 154 15.16 33.06 -8.74
N LYS A 155 15.02 32.31 -7.67
CA LYS A 155 15.94 31.23 -7.26
C LYS A 155 15.64 29.91 -7.97
N TRP A 156 14.47 29.82 -8.62
CA TRP A 156 14.07 28.67 -9.39
C TRP A 156 14.25 28.97 -10.86
N ARG A 157 15.11 28.21 -11.54
CA ARG A 157 15.25 28.25 -12.98
C ARG A 157 14.76 26.94 -13.56
N PRO A 158 13.80 26.96 -14.51
CA PRO A 158 13.48 25.76 -15.26
C PRO A 158 14.75 25.24 -15.94
N PRO A 159 14.85 23.92 -16.13
CA PRO A 159 15.91 23.36 -16.98
C PRO A 159 15.96 24.15 -18.28
N ALA A 160 17.17 24.68 -18.61
CA ALA A 160 17.35 25.51 -19.82
C ALA A 160 16.81 24.74 -21.04
N ARG A 161 15.77 25.27 -21.66
CA ARG A 161 15.33 24.80 -22.97
C ARG A 161 16.28 25.39 -23.99
N GLU A 162 17.26 24.62 -24.42
CA GLU A 162 18.01 24.96 -25.64
C GLU A 162 17.17 24.61 -26.88
N THR A 163 16.21 25.44 -27.23
CA THR A 163 15.56 25.35 -28.53
C THR A 163 15.76 26.65 -29.29
N VAL A 164 16.20 26.53 -30.55
CA VAL A 164 16.48 27.60 -31.50
C VAL A 164 15.23 28.45 -31.86
N TYR A 165 14.07 28.19 -31.21
CA TYR A 165 12.77 28.78 -31.52
C TYR A 165 12.07 29.43 -30.34
N ASP A 166 12.76 29.70 -29.22
CA ASP A 166 12.13 30.26 -28.03
C ASP A 166 11.51 31.66 -28.27
N ASP A 167 12.06 32.41 -29.21
CA ASP A 167 11.58 33.76 -29.53
C ASP A 167 10.23 33.80 -30.29
N VAL A 168 9.75 32.65 -30.78
CA VAL A 168 8.51 32.59 -31.60
C VAL A 168 7.28 32.20 -30.75
N TRP A 169 7.45 31.78 -29.51
CA TRP A 169 6.37 31.22 -28.68
C TRP A 169 5.85 32.15 -27.59
N GLU A 170 6.34 33.38 -27.47
CA GLU A 170 5.87 34.33 -26.46
C GLU A 170 4.41 34.77 -26.63
N GLU A 171 3.74 34.51 -27.73
CA GLU A 171 2.37 34.99 -27.99
C GLU A 171 1.23 33.95 -27.84
N ARG A 172 1.50 32.70 -27.54
CA ARG A 172 0.39 31.79 -27.20
C ARG A 172 0.04 31.88 -25.72
N LYS A 173 -0.80 32.87 -25.38
CA LYS A 173 -1.64 32.79 -24.18
C LYS A 173 -2.56 31.59 -24.34
N THR A 174 -2.11 30.43 -23.89
CA THR A 174 -2.95 29.26 -23.69
C THR A 174 -4.05 29.67 -22.68
N GLU A 175 -5.29 29.27 -22.94
CA GLU A 175 -6.39 29.45 -21.98
C GLU A 175 -5.91 29.02 -20.59
N ALA A 176 -6.09 29.91 -19.61
CA ALA A 176 -5.66 29.65 -18.25
C ALA A 176 -6.34 28.37 -17.74
N ALA A 177 -5.57 27.49 -17.15
CA ALA A 177 -6.12 26.31 -16.51
C ALA A 177 -7.22 26.70 -15.51
N PRO A 178 -8.21 25.85 -15.29
CA PRO A 178 -9.20 26.08 -14.25
C PRO A 178 -8.50 26.43 -12.93
N ALA A 179 -9.01 27.43 -12.21
CA ALA A 179 -8.43 27.90 -10.94
C ALA A 179 -8.14 26.76 -9.94
N GLU A 180 -8.92 25.69 -10.02
CA GLU A 180 -8.79 24.47 -9.21
C GLU A 180 -7.47 23.71 -9.45
N ALA A 181 -6.84 23.84 -10.60
CA ALA A 181 -5.52 23.23 -10.86
C ALA A 181 -4.36 24.02 -10.23
N ARG A 182 -4.61 25.26 -9.83
CA ARG A 182 -3.62 26.19 -9.26
C ARG A 182 -3.83 26.50 -7.78
N THR A 183 -5.04 26.27 -7.25
CA THR A 183 -5.44 26.72 -5.91
C THR A 183 -5.72 25.53 -4.99
N GLY A 184 -5.13 25.55 -3.80
CA GLY A 184 -5.37 24.59 -2.75
C GLY A 184 -4.08 24.05 -2.14
N ASP A 185 -4.23 23.19 -1.15
CA ASP A 185 -3.12 22.43 -0.59
C ASP A 185 -2.54 21.47 -1.63
N SER A 186 -1.25 21.16 -1.50
CA SER A 186 -0.58 20.23 -2.41
C SER A 186 -1.28 18.88 -2.42
N ALA A 187 -1.67 18.41 -3.61
CA ALA A 187 -2.39 17.15 -3.75
C ALA A 187 -1.45 15.95 -3.58
N ARG A 188 -1.82 15.02 -2.70
CA ARG A 188 -1.09 13.78 -2.46
C ARG A 188 -1.67 12.59 -3.22
N ASP A 189 -2.95 12.61 -3.55
CA ASP A 189 -3.60 11.60 -4.36
C ASP A 189 -3.32 11.86 -5.84
N LEU A 190 -2.24 11.25 -6.35
CA LEU A 190 -1.75 11.47 -7.70
C LEU A 190 -2.78 11.02 -8.76
N LEU A 191 -3.39 9.85 -8.55
CA LEU A 191 -4.38 9.32 -9.50
C LEU A 191 -5.61 10.21 -9.58
N LEU A 192 -6.13 10.66 -8.43
CA LEU A 192 -7.29 11.56 -8.40
C LEU A 192 -7.00 12.88 -9.10
N PHE A 193 -5.83 13.47 -8.81
CA PHE A 193 -5.44 14.73 -9.41
C PHE A 193 -5.30 14.60 -10.94
N ILE A 194 -4.60 13.56 -11.40
CA ILE A 194 -4.41 13.28 -12.82
C ILE A 194 -5.75 13.03 -13.52
N ALA A 195 -6.62 12.18 -12.94
CA ALA A 195 -7.94 11.91 -13.51
C ALA A 195 -8.80 13.17 -13.67
N ARG A 196 -8.69 14.14 -12.74
CA ARG A 196 -9.48 15.38 -12.77
C ARG A 196 -8.89 16.45 -13.66
N HIS A 197 -7.56 16.58 -13.69
CA HIS A 197 -6.89 17.78 -14.22
C HIS A 197 -5.97 17.53 -15.42
N SER A 198 -5.72 16.26 -15.81
CA SER A 198 -4.91 15.97 -17.00
C SER A 198 -5.47 16.70 -18.22
N PRO A 199 -4.64 17.47 -18.95
CA PRO A 199 -5.10 18.26 -20.10
C PRO A 199 -5.52 17.41 -21.29
N ASP A 200 -4.88 16.26 -21.47
CA ASP A 200 -4.95 15.47 -22.69
C ASP A 200 -5.61 14.10 -22.51
N ALA A 201 -6.00 13.73 -21.26
CA ALA A 201 -6.65 12.44 -21.01
C ALA A 201 -8.08 12.42 -21.56
N GLU A 202 -8.43 11.36 -22.26
CA GLU A 202 -9.78 11.07 -22.74
C GLU A 202 -10.64 10.49 -21.59
N ASP A 203 -11.96 10.51 -21.77
CA ASP A 203 -12.90 10.08 -20.72
C ASP A 203 -12.70 8.62 -20.30
N TRP A 204 -12.44 7.72 -21.26
CA TRP A 204 -12.16 6.32 -20.96
C TRP A 204 -10.85 6.12 -20.16
N GLN A 205 -9.82 6.94 -20.43
CA GLN A 205 -8.56 6.90 -19.67
C GLN A 205 -8.80 7.35 -18.22
N ARG A 206 -9.59 8.42 -18.02
CA ARG A 206 -9.99 8.90 -16.70
C ARG A 206 -10.77 7.84 -15.93
N ASP A 207 -11.65 7.10 -16.62
CA ASP A 207 -12.41 6.02 -16.00
C ASP A 207 -11.49 4.85 -15.58
N VAL A 208 -10.54 4.43 -16.42
CA VAL A 208 -9.54 3.41 -16.07
C VAL A 208 -8.72 3.84 -14.86
N ILE A 209 -8.24 5.09 -14.81
CA ILE A 209 -7.50 5.64 -13.66
C ILE A 209 -8.35 5.59 -12.40
N ASN A 210 -9.63 5.95 -12.47
CA ASN A 210 -10.54 5.92 -11.33
C ASN A 210 -10.83 4.49 -10.86
N ILE A 211 -10.99 3.52 -11.77
CA ILE A 211 -11.15 2.10 -11.43
C ILE A 211 -9.96 1.63 -10.60
N ILE A 212 -8.73 1.87 -11.07
CA ILE A 212 -7.51 1.45 -10.36
C ILE A 212 -7.39 2.16 -9.00
N ARG A 213 -7.74 3.44 -8.94
CA ARG A 213 -7.74 4.19 -7.69
C ARG A 213 -8.73 3.61 -6.67
N GLU A 214 -9.97 3.32 -7.06
CA GLU A 214 -10.98 2.75 -6.17
C GLU A 214 -10.61 1.33 -5.71
N GLU A 215 -10.01 0.51 -6.58
CA GLU A 215 -9.45 -0.77 -6.17
C GLU A 215 -8.35 -0.60 -5.11
N MET A 216 -7.44 0.35 -5.29
CA MET A 216 -6.37 0.59 -4.33
C MET A 216 -6.89 1.17 -3.00
N ARG A 217 -7.94 2.00 -3.02
CA ARG A 217 -8.61 2.44 -1.79
C ARG A 217 -9.18 1.27 -0.98
N TYR A 218 -9.66 0.24 -1.66
CA TYR A 218 -10.11 -0.98 -1.00
C TYR A 218 -8.95 -1.78 -0.39
N PHE A 219 -7.81 -1.91 -1.08
CA PHE A 219 -6.67 -2.69 -0.59
C PHE A 219 -5.80 -1.95 0.43
N ARG A 220 -5.81 -0.62 0.42
CA ARG A 220 -4.93 0.19 1.27
C ARG A 220 -5.04 -0.10 2.76
N PRO A 221 -6.23 -0.18 3.38
CA PRO A 221 -6.36 -0.52 4.80
C PRO A 221 -5.79 -1.89 5.14
N GLN A 222 -5.97 -2.89 4.29
CA GLN A 222 -5.39 -4.22 4.47
C GLN A 222 -3.87 -4.19 4.50
N MET A 223 -3.27 -3.35 3.66
CA MET A 223 -1.81 -3.14 3.69
C MET A 223 -1.36 -2.44 4.97
N GLN A 224 -2.10 -1.45 5.47
CA GLN A 224 -1.73 -0.63 6.62
C GLN A 224 -1.89 -1.35 7.96
N THR A 225 -2.66 -2.44 8.01
CA THR A 225 -3.05 -3.15 9.23
C THR A 225 -2.64 -4.62 9.22
N LYS A 226 -1.65 -5.01 8.41
CA LYS A 226 -1.29 -6.42 8.25
C LYS A 226 -0.86 -7.07 9.57
N ILE A 227 0.00 -6.40 10.34
CA ILE A 227 0.48 -6.92 11.64
C ILE A 227 -0.66 -6.97 12.65
N CYS A 228 -1.45 -5.88 12.73
CA CYS A 228 -2.63 -5.83 13.60
C CYS A 228 -3.62 -6.94 13.29
N ASN A 229 -3.98 -7.09 12.02
CA ASN A 229 -5.01 -8.00 11.55
C ASN A 229 -4.58 -9.47 11.65
N GLU A 230 -3.35 -9.81 11.24
CA GLU A 230 -2.82 -11.17 11.37
C GLU A 230 -2.57 -11.54 12.83
N GLY A 231 -2.10 -10.58 13.64
CA GLY A 231 -1.97 -10.74 15.08
C GLY A 231 -3.31 -11.00 15.74
N TRP A 232 -4.34 -10.22 15.42
CA TRP A 232 -5.71 -10.38 15.91
C TRP A 232 -6.28 -11.75 15.55
N ALA A 233 -6.12 -12.16 14.30
CA ALA A 233 -6.60 -13.46 13.84
C ALA A 233 -5.87 -14.62 14.53
N SER A 234 -4.53 -14.50 14.73
CA SER A 234 -3.73 -15.52 15.43
C SER A 234 -4.07 -15.60 16.92
N TYR A 235 -4.31 -14.46 17.54
CA TYR A 235 -4.71 -14.37 18.95
C TYR A 235 -6.08 -15.04 19.19
N TRP A 236 -7.08 -14.70 18.38
CA TRP A 236 -8.43 -15.23 18.56
C TRP A 236 -8.58 -16.68 18.10
N HIS A 237 -7.95 -17.09 16.98
CA HIS A 237 -8.07 -18.50 16.60
C HIS A 237 -7.49 -19.42 17.68
N THR A 238 -6.41 -19.02 18.36
CA THR A 238 -5.83 -19.80 19.46
C THR A 238 -6.79 -19.90 20.63
N ARG A 239 -7.48 -18.82 21.00
CA ARG A 239 -8.44 -18.81 22.10
C ARG A 239 -9.69 -19.62 21.78
N ILE A 240 -10.23 -19.45 20.56
CA ILE A 240 -11.42 -20.19 20.13
C ILE A 240 -11.13 -21.69 20.10
N LEU A 241 -9.98 -22.12 19.55
CA LEU A 241 -9.68 -23.55 19.49
C LEU A 241 -9.43 -24.18 20.88
N ARG A 242 -8.93 -23.43 21.85
CA ARG A 242 -8.78 -23.89 23.23
C ARG A 242 -10.11 -24.13 23.94
N GLU A 243 -11.16 -23.44 23.52
CA GLU A 243 -12.52 -23.63 24.09
C GLU A 243 -13.28 -24.79 23.42
N LEU A 244 -12.74 -25.34 22.31
CA LEU A 244 -13.35 -26.49 21.64
C LEU A 244 -12.93 -27.81 22.37
N ASP A 245 -13.87 -28.74 22.45
CA ASP A 245 -13.60 -30.09 22.93
C ASP A 245 -12.88 -30.92 21.85
N LEU A 246 -11.57 -30.68 21.72
CA LEU A 246 -10.71 -31.34 20.76
C LEU A 246 -10.09 -32.61 21.37
N THR A 247 -9.98 -33.65 20.55
CA THR A 247 -9.22 -34.85 20.93
C THR A 247 -7.71 -34.50 21.06
N GLY A 248 -6.95 -35.36 21.72
CA GLY A 248 -5.50 -35.17 21.86
C GLY A 248 -4.78 -35.12 20.49
N GLU A 249 -5.23 -35.91 19.52
CA GLU A 249 -4.70 -35.92 18.18
C GLU A 249 -5.02 -34.61 17.45
N GLU A 250 -6.26 -34.14 17.48
CA GLU A 250 -6.67 -32.87 16.92
C GLU A 250 -5.92 -31.70 17.56
N SER A 251 -5.69 -31.74 18.87
CA SER A 251 -4.92 -30.73 19.60
C SER A 251 -3.47 -30.65 19.11
N LEU A 252 -2.81 -31.79 18.90
CA LEU A 252 -1.45 -31.82 18.34
C LEU A 252 -1.38 -31.25 16.93
N VAL A 253 -2.37 -31.57 16.07
CA VAL A 253 -2.41 -31.08 14.69
C VAL A 253 -2.55 -29.56 14.68
N TRP A 254 -3.54 -28.98 15.39
CA TRP A 254 -3.73 -27.54 15.37
C TRP A 254 -2.58 -26.77 16.03
N MET A 255 -1.99 -27.28 17.12
CA MET A 255 -0.80 -26.66 17.73
C MET A 255 0.40 -26.65 16.78
N GLY A 256 0.59 -27.73 16.02
CA GLY A 256 1.63 -27.78 14.98
C GLY A 256 1.41 -26.74 13.87
N MET A 257 0.15 -26.58 13.43
CA MET A 257 -0.20 -25.55 12.43
C MET A 257 0.00 -24.13 12.98
N HIS A 258 -0.53 -23.84 14.17
CA HIS A 258 -0.35 -22.56 14.84
C HIS A 258 1.15 -22.23 15.00
N GLY A 259 1.94 -23.19 15.51
CA GLY A 259 3.39 -23.03 15.63
C GLY A 259 4.08 -22.70 14.30
N GLY A 260 3.61 -23.29 13.19
CA GLY A 260 4.11 -22.96 11.85
C GLY A 260 3.75 -21.54 11.42
N VAL A 261 2.55 -21.06 11.74
CA VAL A 261 2.09 -19.70 11.42
C VAL A 261 2.86 -18.64 12.22
N VAL A 262 3.03 -18.85 13.53
CA VAL A 262 3.70 -17.89 14.43
C VAL A 262 5.19 -18.17 14.60
N GLN A 263 5.82 -18.94 13.70
CA GLN A 263 7.25 -19.21 13.78
C GLN A 263 8.05 -17.93 13.53
N PRO A 264 9.03 -17.58 14.39
CA PRO A 264 9.93 -16.45 14.13
C PRO A 264 10.64 -16.56 12.79
N GLY A 265 10.59 -15.50 12.00
CA GLY A 265 11.32 -15.44 10.73
C GLY A 265 12.82 -15.24 10.95
N LYS A 266 13.66 -15.98 10.23
CA LYS A 266 15.14 -15.87 10.37
C LYS A 266 15.73 -14.57 9.79
N ARG A 267 15.06 -13.95 8.82
CA ARG A 267 15.53 -12.75 8.08
C ARG A 267 14.44 -11.71 7.80
N GLN A 268 13.22 -12.06 8.07
CA GLN A 268 12.05 -11.19 7.87
C GLN A 268 11.16 -11.28 9.08
N ILE A 269 10.57 -10.16 9.46
CA ILE A 269 9.62 -10.13 10.56
C ILE A 269 8.35 -10.87 10.12
N ASN A 270 7.94 -11.85 10.93
CA ASN A 270 6.67 -12.53 10.74
C ASN A 270 5.54 -11.66 11.34
N PRO A 271 4.63 -11.10 10.52
CA PRO A 271 3.55 -10.24 11.02
C PRO A 271 2.59 -10.96 11.97
N TYR A 272 2.36 -12.26 11.77
CA TYR A 272 1.52 -13.09 12.65
C TYR A 272 2.14 -13.16 14.04
N TYR A 273 3.42 -13.51 14.11
CA TYR A 273 4.13 -13.65 15.38
C TYR A 273 4.25 -12.33 16.13
N LEU A 274 4.67 -11.26 15.43
CA LEU A 274 4.83 -9.94 16.02
C LEU A 274 3.50 -9.41 16.55
N GLY A 275 2.45 -9.43 15.74
CA GLY A 275 1.12 -8.96 16.13
C GLY A 275 0.55 -9.78 17.30
N TYR A 276 0.68 -11.10 17.25
CA TYR A 276 0.25 -12.00 18.32
C TYR A 276 0.94 -11.67 19.65
N LYS A 277 2.27 -11.49 19.63
CA LYS A 277 3.06 -11.18 20.85
C LYS A 277 2.75 -9.81 21.44
N ILE A 278 2.53 -8.81 20.59
CA ILE A 278 2.11 -7.48 21.07
C ILE A 278 0.74 -7.56 21.75
N LEU A 279 -0.22 -8.30 21.19
CA LEU A 279 -1.55 -8.43 21.78
C LEU A 279 -1.52 -9.23 23.10
N GLU A 280 -0.71 -10.30 23.20
CA GLU A 280 -0.48 -11.00 24.46
C GLU A 280 0.08 -10.07 25.56
N ASP A 281 1.07 -9.26 25.20
CA ASP A 281 1.69 -8.31 26.13
C ASP A 281 0.71 -7.19 26.55
N ILE A 282 -0.09 -6.66 25.63
CA ILE A 282 -1.14 -5.70 25.94
C ILE A 282 -2.13 -6.30 26.94
N GLU A 283 -2.67 -7.50 26.66
CA GLU A 283 -3.60 -8.13 27.58
C GLU A 283 -2.98 -8.32 28.98
N LYS A 284 -1.75 -8.84 29.03
CA LYS A 284 -1.03 -9.05 30.27
C LYS A 284 -0.87 -7.77 31.09
N ARG A 285 -0.40 -6.70 30.47
CA ARG A 285 -0.16 -5.40 31.13
C ARG A 285 -1.46 -4.76 31.64
N TRP A 286 -2.49 -4.70 30.81
CA TRP A 286 -3.76 -4.06 31.20
C TRP A 286 -4.62 -4.90 32.12
N SER A 287 -4.45 -6.23 32.11
CA SER A 287 -5.06 -7.10 33.11
C SER A 287 -4.31 -7.13 34.46
N GLU A 288 -3.21 -6.38 34.61
CA GLU A 288 -2.33 -6.45 35.77
C GLU A 288 -1.92 -7.91 36.07
N ASP A 289 -1.31 -8.56 35.08
CA ASP A 289 -0.93 -9.99 35.16
C ASP A 289 -2.12 -10.95 35.45
N GLY A 290 -3.30 -10.65 34.91
CA GLY A 290 -4.49 -11.46 35.01
C GLY A 290 -5.38 -11.18 36.22
N LYS A 291 -5.06 -10.15 37.02
CA LYS A 291 -5.88 -9.70 38.13
C LYS A 291 -7.23 -9.11 37.72
N TYR A 292 -7.24 -8.41 36.55
CA TYR A 292 -8.40 -7.77 35.96
C TYR A 292 -8.56 -8.18 34.51
N PRO A 293 -8.96 -9.44 34.20
CA PRO A 293 -8.99 -9.93 32.80
C PRO A 293 -9.89 -9.11 31.89
N GLU A 294 -10.97 -8.54 32.42
CA GLU A 294 -11.90 -7.68 31.69
C GLU A 294 -11.21 -6.43 31.13
N LYS A 295 -10.34 -5.78 31.90
CA LYS A 295 -9.60 -4.59 31.46
C LYS A 295 -8.62 -4.91 30.32
N GLY A 296 -7.94 -6.06 30.41
CA GLY A 296 -7.08 -6.55 29.35
C GLY A 296 -7.87 -6.76 28.07
N ARG A 297 -9.03 -7.40 28.16
CA ARG A 297 -9.91 -7.64 27.00
C ARG A 297 -10.48 -6.34 26.42
N GLU A 298 -10.95 -5.42 27.25
CA GLU A 298 -11.44 -4.11 26.80
C GLU A 298 -10.36 -3.36 26.03
N LYS A 299 -9.11 -3.37 26.53
CA LYS A 299 -7.99 -2.74 25.85
C LYS A 299 -7.65 -3.37 24.51
N LEU A 300 -7.74 -4.69 24.38
CA LEU A 300 -7.55 -5.37 23.12
C LEU A 300 -8.60 -4.94 22.07
N PHE A 301 -9.85 -4.77 22.44
CA PHE A 301 -10.90 -4.30 21.53
C PHE A 301 -10.69 -2.84 21.14
N GLU A 302 -10.23 -1.98 22.06
CA GLU A 302 -9.84 -0.60 21.74
C GLU A 302 -8.70 -0.58 20.71
N VAL A 303 -7.64 -1.39 20.92
CA VAL A 303 -6.51 -1.52 19.98
C VAL A 303 -6.98 -2.00 18.62
N ARG A 304 -7.83 -3.04 18.56
CA ARG A 304 -8.43 -3.51 17.31
C ARG A 304 -9.17 -2.40 16.56
N GLU A 305 -9.89 -1.53 17.28
CA GLU A 305 -10.69 -0.46 16.67
C GLU A 305 -9.82 0.69 16.13
N LEU A 306 -8.77 1.07 16.85
CA LEU A 306 -8.08 2.32 16.61
C LEU A 306 -6.74 2.20 15.89
N GLU A 307 -6.05 1.04 16.00
CA GLU A 307 -4.66 0.95 15.58
C GLU A 307 -4.47 0.42 14.16
N ALA A 308 -3.43 0.95 13.51
CA ALA A 308 -2.78 0.37 12.34
C ALA A 308 -1.36 -0.09 12.72
N ASP A 309 -0.65 -0.75 11.83
CA ASP A 309 0.65 -1.34 12.13
C ASP A 309 1.65 -0.34 12.72
N ALA A 310 1.75 0.84 12.12
CA ALA A 310 2.70 1.87 12.56
C ALA A 310 2.37 2.43 13.95
N SER A 311 1.08 2.68 14.23
CA SER A 311 0.64 3.17 15.54
C SER A 311 0.65 2.07 16.59
N LEU A 312 0.33 0.83 16.24
CA LEU A 312 0.45 -0.31 17.13
C LEU A 312 1.88 -0.45 17.66
N LEU A 313 2.88 -0.41 16.78
CA LEU A 313 4.28 -0.48 17.20
C LEU A 313 4.68 0.70 18.06
N ARG A 314 4.34 1.92 17.62
CA ARG A 314 4.72 3.14 18.34
C ARG A 314 4.15 3.20 19.75
N ASN A 315 2.90 2.74 19.93
CA ASN A 315 2.16 2.87 21.18
C ASN A 315 2.38 1.69 22.12
N TYR A 316 2.66 0.49 21.59
CA TYR A 316 2.60 -0.74 22.40
C TYR A 316 3.86 -1.60 22.38
N LEU A 317 4.77 -1.43 21.41
CA LEU A 317 6.04 -2.16 21.43
C LEU A 317 6.90 -1.69 22.61
N THR A 318 7.30 -2.64 23.46
CA THR A 318 8.10 -2.37 24.66
C THR A 318 9.54 -2.84 24.47
N LYS A 319 10.42 -2.42 25.41
CA LYS A 319 11.80 -2.89 25.44
C LYS A 319 11.89 -4.40 25.56
N GLU A 320 11.09 -4.96 26.49
CA GLU A 320 11.05 -6.38 26.76
C GLU A 320 10.63 -7.19 25.51
N LEU A 321 9.64 -6.67 24.75
CA LEU A 321 9.24 -7.29 23.49
C LEU A 321 10.33 -7.17 22.41
N CYS A 322 11.02 -6.03 22.33
CA CYS A 322 12.14 -5.90 21.38
C CYS A 322 13.24 -6.93 21.67
N GLU A 323 13.56 -7.14 22.95
CA GLU A 323 14.54 -8.13 23.38
C GLU A 323 14.04 -9.57 23.13
N GLU A 324 12.79 -9.90 23.48
CA GLU A 324 12.20 -11.22 23.26
C GLU A 324 12.11 -11.61 21.78
N LEU A 325 11.84 -10.62 20.92
CA LEU A 325 11.63 -10.82 19.48
C LEU A 325 12.90 -10.60 18.63
N ASP A 326 14.06 -10.37 19.26
CA ASP A 326 15.32 -10.07 18.59
C ASP A 326 15.20 -8.94 17.54
N LEU A 327 14.49 -7.85 17.87
CA LEU A 327 14.29 -6.72 16.96
C LEU A 327 15.47 -5.75 17.04
N TYR A 328 16.21 -5.62 15.93
CA TYR A 328 17.38 -4.74 15.81
C TYR A 328 17.33 -3.90 14.56
N VAL A 329 18.01 -2.75 14.58
CA VAL A 329 18.31 -1.97 13.37
C VAL A 329 19.56 -2.55 12.72
N TYR A 330 19.46 -2.89 11.44
CA TYR A 330 20.56 -3.40 10.64
C TYR A 330 21.13 -2.27 9.79
N VAL A 331 22.44 -2.12 9.85
CA VAL A 331 23.20 -1.17 9.02
C VAL A 331 24.18 -1.93 8.11
N ARG A 332 24.53 -1.34 6.97
CA ARG A 332 25.56 -1.92 6.12
C ARG A 332 26.92 -1.76 6.80
N ALA A 333 27.67 -2.85 6.86
CA ALA A 333 29.04 -2.80 7.37
C ALA A 333 29.91 -1.88 6.49
N PRO A 334 30.79 -1.06 7.09
CA PRO A 334 31.76 -0.28 6.34
C PRO A 334 32.61 -1.22 5.46
N HIS A 335 32.64 -0.99 4.16
CA HIS A 335 33.43 -1.74 3.18
C HIS A 335 32.93 -3.17 2.83
N SER A 336 31.71 -3.56 3.24
CA SER A 336 31.06 -4.82 2.90
C SER A 336 29.59 -4.60 2.54
N ASN A 337 29.00 -5.53 1.79
CA ASN A 337 27.55 -5.57 1.59
C ASN A 337 26.80 -6.30 2.71
N ASP A 338 27.50 -6.73 3.74
CA ASP A 338 26.91 -7.44 4.85
C ASP A 338 26.08 -6.48 5.73
N LEU A 339 24.92 -6.95 6.17
CA LEU A 339 24.10 -6.27 7.16
C LEU A 339 24.60 -6.68 8.56
N VAL A 340 24.97 -5.73 9.35
CA VAL A 340 25.36 -5.92 10.76
C VAL A 340 24.36 -5.20 11.67
N VAL A 341 24.16 -5.75 12.85
CA VAL A 341 23.36 -5.09 13.88
C VAL A 341 24.06 -3.82 14.30
N SER A 342 23.32 -2.69 14.35
CA SER A 342 23.83 -1.45 14.94
C SER A 342 24.03 -1.66 16.44
N GLU A 343 25.26 -1.62 16.92
CA GLU A 343 25.66 -2.11 18.26
C GLU A 343 25.07 -1.33 19.45
N LYS A 344 24.34 -0.24 19.23
CA LYS A 344 23.94 0.67 20.32
C LYS A 344 22.63 1.42 20.08
N GLU A 345 21.75 0.90 19.29
CA GLU A 345 20.45 1.60 19.15
C GLU A 345 19.61 1.32 20.40
N GLU A 346 19.17 2.40 21.06
CA GLU A 346 18.15 2.31 22.09
C GLU A 346 16.87 1.71 21.49
N TRP A 347 16.14 0.91 22.24
CA TRP A 347 14.95 0.22 21.75
C TRP A 347 13.91 1.18 21.18
N GLU A 348 13.84 2.42 21.66
CA GLU A 348 13.00 3.49 21.11
C GLU A 348 13.35 3.80 19.66
N ILE A 349 14.63 3.81 19.31
CA ILE A 349 15.10 4.03 17.93
C ILE A 349 14.67 2.86 17.05
N VAL A 350 14.80 1.62 17.54
CA VAL A 350 14.31 0.43 16.83
C VAL A 350 12.81 0.54 16.56
N ARG A 351 12.02 0.85 17.60
CA ARG A 351 10.57 1.04 17.51
C ARG A 351 10.20 2.14 16.51
N ASP A 352 10.81 3.32 16.65
CA ASP A 352 10.45 4.48 15.83
C ASP A 352 10.88 4.32 14.37
N THR A 353 12.04 3.71 14.12
CA THR A 353 12.49 3.35 12.77
C THR A 353 11.52 2.37 12.12
N PHE A 354 11.14 1.32 12.85
CA PHE A 354 10.23 0.32 12.34
C PHE A 354 8.82 0.88 12.11
N ALA A 355 8.31 1.68 13.03
CA ALA A 355 7.02 2.38 12.86
C ALA A 355 7.04 3.33 11.65
N ALA A 356 8.15 4.04 11.42
CA ALA A 356 8.31 4.92 10.25
C ALA A 356 8.35 4.12 8.94
N GLU A 357 9.04 2.98 8.90
CA GLU A 357 9.07 2.09 7.74
C GLU A 357 7.67 1.55 7.41
N LEU A 358 6.90 1.13 8.41
CA LEU A 358 5.52 0.65 8.20
C LEU A 358 4.57 1.77 7.80
N SER A 359 4.77 2.98 8.32
CA SER A 359 3.94 4.15 7.95
C SER A 359 4.04 4.47 6.47
N SER A 360 5.25 4.47 5.92
CA SER A 360 5.49 4.75 4.50
C SER A 360 5.49 3.50 3.62
N ARG A 361 5.79 2.33 4.19
CA ARG A 361 6.03 1.07 3.46
C ARG A 361 7.07 1.18 2.34
N GLY A 362 8.05 2.05 2.52
CA GLY A 362 9.06 2.35 1.51
C GLY A 362 8.57 3.20 0.35
N ILE A 363 7.30 3.66 0.38
CA ILE A 363 6.73 4.53 -0.65
C ILE A 363 7.11 5.97 -0.32
N PRO A 364 7.75 6.70 -1.23
CA PRO A 364 8.07 8.11 -1.01
C PRO A 364 6.81 8.97 -0.97
N ILE A 365 6.84 10.03 -0.19
CA ILE A 365 5.76 11.01 -0.15
C ILE A 365 5.97 11.98 -1.31
N ILE A 366 5.15 11.84 -2.36
CA ILE A 366 5.13 12.73 -3.51
C ILE A 366 3.85 13.56 -3.45
N VAL A 367 3.99 14.87 -3.61
CA VAL A 367 2.88 15.81 -3.66
C VAL A 367 2.91 16.60 -4.96
N ILE A 368 1.74 16.93 -5.49
CA ILE A 368 1.60 17.81 -6.66
C ILE A 368 1.46 19.23 -6.15
N ASP A 369 2.40 20.08 -6.49
CA ASP A 369 2.41 21.48 -6.12
C ASP A 369 1.76 22.36 -7.21
N ASP A 370 1.85 21.99 -8.49
CA ASP A 370 1.24 22.73 -9.60
C ASP A 370 0.90 21.84 -10.80
N GLY A 371 -0.32 21.92 -11.29
CA GLY A 371 -0.80 21.25 -12.51
C GLY A 371 -0.84 22.17 -13.75
N ASP A 372 -0.40 23.42 -13.61
CA ASP A 372 -0.28 24.38 -14.71
C ASP A 372 1.06 25.10 -14.67
N PHE A 373 2.10 24.33 -14.38
CA PHE A 373 3.44 24.85 -14.22
C PHE A 373 3.90 25.62 -15.47
N GLY A 374 4.37 26.86 -15.25
CA GLY A 374 4.77 27.76 -16.33
C GLY A 374 3.63 28.25 -17.23
N GLY A 375 2.34 28.04 -16.85
CA GLY A 375 1.18 28.38 -17.68
C GLY A 375 1.05 27.50 -18.94
N MET A 376 1.68 26.32 -18.94
CA MET A 376 1.71 25.37 -20.06
C MET A 376 1.01 24.04 -19.74
N ARG A 377 0.31 23.97 -18.62
CA ARG A 377 -0.34 22.77 -18.11
C ARG A 377 0.63 21.60 -17.88
N GLU A 378 1.89 21.94 -17.56
CA GLU A 378 2.89 20.97 -17.15
C GLU A 378 2.72 20.62 -15.67
N LEU A 379 3.13 19.42 -15.28
CA LEU A 379 2.94 18.91 -13.92
C LEU A 379 4.19 19.10 -13.08
N TYR A 380 4.08 19.84 -11.98
CA TYR A 380 5.17 19.99 -11.01
C TYR A 380 4.86 19.26 -9.71
N MET A 381 5.75 18.34 -9.37
CA MET A 381 5.67 17.50 -8.19
C MET A 381 6.85 17.73 -7.26
N ARG A 382 6.68 17.43 -6.00
CA ARG A 382 7.74 17.53 -5.00
C ARG A 382 7.80 16.27 -4.13
N HIS A 383 9.00 15.76 -3.92
CA HIS A 383 9.29 14.76 -2.92
C HIS A 383 9.39 15.41 -1.53
N VAL A 384 8.49 15.03 -0.62
CA VAL A 384 8.55 15.41 0.78
C VAL A 384 9.46 14.43 1.50
N ARG A 385 10.73 14.85 1.71
CA ARG A 385 11.76 13.98 2.28
C ARG A 385 11.46 13.65 3.75
N ASP A 386 11.39 12.37 4.05
CA ASP A 386 11.18 11.83 5.40
C ASP A 386 12.47 11.26 6.03
N GLY A 387 13.64 11.76 5.58
CA GLY A 387 14.95 11.27 5.97
C GLY A 387 15.59 10.31 4.96
N ARG A 388 14.81 9.78 4.01
CA ARG A 388 15.27 8.88 2.95
C ARG A 388 15.37 9.63 1.63
N ASP A 389 16.32 9.20 0.80
CA ASP A 389 16.51 9.71 -0.54
C ASP A 389 15.74 8.86 -1.56
N LEU A 390 15.35 9.46 -2.70
CA LEU A 390 14.73 8.72 -3.79
C LEU A 390 15.77 7.84 -4.52
N ASP A 391 15.33 6.64 -4.91
CA ASP A 391 15.99 5.91 -5.99
C ASP A 391 15.70 6.66 -7.31
N LEU A 392 16.71 7.41 -7.78
CA LEU A 392 16.56 8.28 -8.93
C LEU A 392 16.30 7.51 -10.24
N ASP A 393 16.84 6.31 -10.38
CA ASP A 393 16.63 5.49 -11.57
C ASP A 393 15.23 4.91 -11.60
N TYR A 394 14.69 4.56 -10.44
CA TYR A 394 13.29 4.17 -10.32
C TYR A 394 12.36 5.36 -10.54
N ALA A 395 12.65 6.51 -9.94
CA ALA A 395 11.86 7.74 -10.08
C ALA A 395 11.75 8.16 -11.56
N LYS A 396 12.84 8.10 -12.33
CA LYS A 396 12.80 8.40 -13.78
C LYS A 396 11.79 7.51 -14.50
N ARG A 397 11.82 6.21 -14.30
CA ARG A 397 10.87 5.26 -14.93
C ARG A 397 9.42 5.55 -14.55
N VAL A 398 9.17 5.93 -13.30
CA VAL A 398 7.83 6.31 -12.85
C VAL A 398 7.38 7.63 -13.48
N MET A 399 8.29 8.61 -13.64
CA MET A 399 7.98 9.87 -14.31
C MET A 399 7.54 9.67 -15.78
N GLU A 400 8.09 8.68 -16.50
CA GLU A 400 7.60 8.31 -17.84
C GLU A 400 6.13 7.88 -17.80
N ARG A 401 5.74 7.10 -16.79
CA ARG A 401 4.35 6.65 -16.58
C ARG A 401 3.43 7.81 -16.22
N ILE A 402 3.89 8.71 -15.35
CA ILE A 402 3.12 9.91 -15.00
C ILE A 402 2.94 10.81 -16.23
N HIS A 403 3.99 11.00 -17.03
CA HIS A 403 3.90 11.75 -18.29
C HIS A 403 2.87 11.12 -19.25
N HIS A 404 2.84 9.79 -19.34
CA HIS A 404 1.86 9.09 -20.19
C HIS A 404 0.41 9.38 -19.78
N LEU A 405 0.14 9.45 -18.47
CA LEU A 405 -1.19 9.78 -17.95
C LEU A 405 -1.51 11.27 -17.99
N TRP A 406 -0.49 12.14 -17.85
CA TRP A 406 -0.69 13.58 -17.81
C TRP A 406 -0.75 14.23 -19.21
N GLY A 407 0.01 13.70 -20.16
CA GLY A 407 0.09 14.18 -21.55
C GLY A 407 1.06 15.33 -21.79
N ARG A 408 1.61 15.97 -20.75
CA ARG A 408 2.55 17.10 -20.82
C ARG A 408 3.80 16.80 -20.00
N ASN A 409 4.81 17.71 -20.10
CA ASN A 409 6.04 17.57 -19.33
C ASN A 409 5.76 17.44 -17.84
N VAL A 410 6.57 16.64 -17.16
CA VAL A 410 6.48 16.39 -15.73
C VAL A 410 7.80 16.71 -15.05
N TYR A 411 7.73 17.31 -13.88
CA TYR A 411 8.87 17.71 -13.06
C TYR A 411 8.72 17.12 -11.67
N LEU A 412 9.84 16.69 -11.10
CA LEU A 412 9.90 16.17 -9.72
C LEU A 412 11.06 16.83 -8.99
N GLU A 413 10.75 17.72 -8.07
CA GLU A 413 11.73 18.27 -7.15
C GLU A 413 12.06 17.23 -6.06
N THR A 414 13.32 16.98 -5.83
CA THR A 414 13.82 16.14 -4.75
C THR A 414 15.10 16.74 -4.14
N SER A 415 15.51 16.21 -3.00
CA SER A 415 16.80 16.57 -2.41
C SER A 415 17.56 15.31 -2.04
N ASN A 416 18.87 15.32 -2.31
CA ASN A 416 19.80 14.30 -1.84
C ASN A 416 20.74 14.99 -0.84
N GLY A 417 20.56 14.70 0.44
CA GLY A 417 21.17 15.50 1.50
C GLY A 417 20.71 16.96 1.44
N GLU A 418 21.67 17.89 1.34
CA GLU A 418 21.38 19.33 1.23
C GLU A 418 21.20 19.82 -0.21
N LYS A 419 21.56 18.99 -1.20
CA LYS A 419 21.49 19.37 -2.61
C LYS A 419 20.08 19.12 -3.14
N LYS A 420 19.42 20.18 -3.57
CA LYS A 420 18.16 20.12 -4.30
C LYS A 420 18.41 19.81 -5.77
N SER A 421 17.56 19.01 -6.35
CA SER A 421 17.59 18.63 -7.76
C SER A 421 16.16 18.57 -8.31
N VAL A 422 15.98 18.96 -9.55
CA VAL A 422 14.71 18.80 -10.26
C VAL A 422 14.94 17.82 -11.40
N LEU A 423 14.25 16.70 -11.35
CA LEU A 423 14.15 15.76 -12.43
C LEU A 423 13.06 16.25 -13.38
N ALA A 424 13.30 16.21 -14.68
CA ALA A 424 12.30 16.52 -15.68
C ALA A 424 12.21 15.41 -16.72
N TYR A 425 11.01 15.15 -17.20
CA TYR A 425 10.78 14.24 -18.31
C TYR A 425 9.93 14.89 -19.39
N ASN A 426 10.38 14.72 -20.64
CA ASN A 426 9.75 15.20 -21.84
C ASN A 426 9.86 14.11 -22.91
N ALA A 427 8.77 13.78 -23.60
CA ALA A 427 8.75 12.72 -24.61
C ALA A 427 9.75 12.93 -25.78
N LYS A 428 10.12 14.17 -26.08
CA LYS A 428 11.07 14.50 -27.19
C LYS A 428 12.53 14.39 -26.77
N ASN A 429 12.85 14.82 -25.54
CA ASN A 429 14.23 15.00 -25.07
C ASN A 429 14.63 13.97 -24.00
N GLY A 430 13.67 13.13 -23.53
CA GLY A 430 13.89 12.18 -22.46
C GLY A 430 14.05 12.85 -21.08
N HIS A 431 14.89 12.26 -20.24
CA HIS A 431 15.16 12.74 -18.88
C HIS A 431 16.24 13.82 -18.86
N SER A 432 16.03 14.83 -18.03
CA SER A 432 17.05 15.83 -17.66
C SER A 432 17.06 16.03 -16.13
N THR A 433 18.17 16.50 -15.59
CA THR A 433 18.35 16.78 -14.16
C THR A 433 19.08 18.09 -14.00
N ASN A 434 18.55 18.99 -13.17
CA ASN A 434 19.16 20.28 -12.82
C ASN A 434 19.48 20.34 -11.32
#